data_917f67a622929ee9a3139e4fb060c0ab
#
_entry.id   917f67a622929ee9a3139e4fb060c0ab
#
_cell.length_a   1.000
_cell.length_b   1.000
_cell.length_c   1.000
_cell.angle_alpha   90.00
_cell.angle_beta   90.00
_cell.angle_gamma   90.00
#
_symmetry.space_group_name_H-M   'P 1'
#
loop_
_entity.id
_entity.type
_entity.pdbx_description
1 polymer ?
#
loop_
_entity_poly.entity_id
_entity_poly.type
_entity_poly.pdbx_seq_one_letter_code
_entity_poly.pdbx_strand_id
1 'polypeptide(L)'
;MKFPKIISVSGNMPYAVKEMKKYLSLISESEFSNTGFPIKLTAGDGLSESFCVDIDNNSISINSESQRGLLYGVYSFLEKLGVRFLAHDEEYLPRVNEININSYSSMPDFAYRDLYWRGALDGAFSVKCRLNSTRAYTTKDMGDTVRFYNYSHTFDELISPDEYFDSHPEYFSYFNGKRQKKHSQICMTNPEVLNICTNKVLKWMRDNPNHQIFSVAQNDWYGGCECDNCKRIDKKEGSQSATLILFVNAIADAIKEEFPNNKIHTFAYLHTRKAPKTIVPRDNVIIRLCPIECCKSHP
;
A
#
# COMPACT_ATOMS: atom_id res chain seq x y z
N MET A 1 -29.55 11.29 -19.07
CA MET A 1 -30.27 10.51 -20.10
C MET A 1 -31.07 9.38 -19.48
N LYS A 2 -32.16 8.91 -20.15
CA LYS A 2 -32.86 7.69 -19.70
C LYS A 2 -31.91 6.50 -19.72
N PHE A 3 -32.06 5.57 -18.79
CA PHE A 3 -31.23 4.37 -18.78
C PHE A 3 -31.53 3.52 -20.02
N PRO A 4 -30.51 3.10 -20.80
CA PRO A 4 -30.73 2.32 -22.04
C PRO A 4 -31.37 0.97 -21.74
N LYS A 5 -32.38 0.56 -22.53
CA LYS A 5 -33.03 -0.75 -22.38
C LYS A 5 -32.16 -1.91 -22.87
N ILE A 6 -31.31 -1.66 -23.86
CA ILE A 6 -30.39 -2.65 -24.44
C ILE A 6 -28.98 -2.07 -24.35
N ILE A 7 -28.08 -2.81 -23.71
CA ILE A 7 -26.70 -2.40 -23.43
C ILE A 7 -25.72 -3.40 -24.04
N SER A 8 -24.63 -2.88 -24.60
CA SER A 8 -23.45 -3.66 -25.00
C SER A 8 -22.28 -3.32 -24.10
N VAL A 9 -21.79 -4.27 -23.29
CA VAL A 9 -20.59 -4.07 -22.48
C VAL A 9 -19.43 -4.85 -23.08
N SER A 10 -18.36 -4.17 -23.45
CA SER A 10 -17.15 -4.76 -24.02
C SER A 10 -15.89 -4.19 -23.37
N GLY A 11 -14.77 -4.90 -23.44
CA GLY A 11 -13.49 -4.43 -22.92
C GLY A 11 -12.41 -5.50 -22.95
N ASN A 12 -11.18 -5.07 -22.67
CA ASN A 12 -9.99 -5.94 -22.65
C ASN A 12 -9.68 -6.57 -21.28
N MET A 13 -10.53 -6.31 -20.26
CA MET A 13 -10.43 -6.92 -18.94
C MET A 13 -11.73 -7.69 -18.63
N PRO A 14 -11.74 -9.03 -18.78
CA PRO A 14 -12.96 -9.85 -18.61
C PRO A 14 -13.64 -9.70 -17.25
N TYR A 15 -12.87 -9.55 -16.17
CA TYR A 15 -13.40 -9.35 -14.82
C TYR A 15 -14.19 -8.03 -14.72
N ALA A 16 -13.65 -6.94 -15.25
CA ALA A 16 -14.32 -5.63 -15.27
C ALA A 16 -15.64 -5.68 -16.06
N VAL A 17 -15.63 -6.36 -17.23
CA VAL A 17 -16.83 -6.58 -18.06
C VAL A 17 -17.88 -7.37 -17.29
N LYS A 18 -17.48 -8.44 -16.60
CA LYS A 18 -18.37 -9.28 -15.77
C LYS A 18 -19.00 -8.47 -14.65
N GLU A 19 -18.19 -7.69 -13.89
CA GLU A 19 -18.67 -6.87 -12.78
C GLU A 19 -19.64 -5.78 -13.27
N MET A 20 -19.30 -5.08 -14.35
CA MET A 20 -20.20 -4.09 -14.96
C MET A 20 -21.56 -4.71 -15.32
N LYS A 21 -21.56 -5.82 -16.04
CA LYS A 21 -22.80 -6.54 -16.42
C LYS A 21 -23.57 -6.99 -15.19
N LYS A 22 -22.91 -7.59 -14.20
CA LYS A 22 -23.53 -8.04 -12.94
C LYS A 22 -24.33 -6.91 -12.29
N TYR A 23 -23.68 -5.78 -12.02
CA TYR A 23 -24.34 -4.69 -11.29
C TYR A 23 -25.41 -3.99 -12.13
N LEU A 24 -25.18 -3.75 -13.42
CA LEU A 24 -26.21 -3.16 -14.27
C LEU A 24 -27.46 -4.03 -14.37
N SER A 25 -27.33 -5.37 -14.42
CA SER A 25 -28.50 -6.27 -14.38
C SER A 25 -29.27 -6.23 -13.06
N LEU A 26 -28.61 -5.91 -11.95
CA LEU A 26 -29.24 -5.83 -10.63
C LEU A 26 -29.94 -4.50 -10.36
N ILE A 27 -29.47 -3.40 -10.96
CA ILE A 27 -29.98 -2.05 -10.68
C ILE A 27 -30.85 -1.46 -11.78
N SER A 28 -30.89 -2.07 -12.97
CA SER A 28 -31.69 -1.60 -14.11
C SER A 28 -32.50 -2.75 -14.73
N GLU A 29 -33.45 -2.41 -15.60
CA GLU A 29 -34.24 -3.37 -16.40
C GLU A 29 -33.60 -3.62 -17.78
N SER A 30 -32.28 -3.35 -17.91
CA SER A 30 -31.60 -3.47 -19.20
C SER A 30 -31.27 -4.91 -19.58
N GLU A 31 -31.43 -5.22 -20.85
CA GLU A 31 -30.96 -6.44 -21.48
C GLU A 31 -29.59 -6.23 -22.12
N PHE A 32 -28.78 -7.30 -22.22
CA PHE A 32 -27.46 -7.22 -22.84
C PHE A 32 -27.47 -7.79 -24.26
N SER A 33 -26.98 -7.01 -25.22
CA SER A 33 -26.84 -7.40 -26.62
C SER A 33 -25.60 -6.76 -27.24
N ASN A 34 -24.98 -7.38 -28.24
CA ASN A 34 -23.84 -6.83 -28.94
C ASN A 34 -24.17 -5.56 -29.76
N THR A 35 -25.44 -5.30 -30.03
CA THR A 35 -25.95 -4.13 -30.78
C THR A 35 -26.58 -3.05 -29.86
N GLY A 36 -26.49 -3.21 -28.53
CA GLY A 36 -27.02 -2.26 -27.56
C GLY A 36 -26.17 -1.00 -27.41
N PHE A 37 -26.64 -0.09 -26.53
CA PHE A 37 -25.90 1.11 -26.13
C PHE A 37 -24.51 0.72 -25.62
N PRO A 38 -23.42 1.24 -26.21
CA PRO A 38 -22.09 0.74 -25.94
C PRO A 38 -21.53 1.30 -24.63
N ILE A 39 -21.04 0.40 -23.77
CA ILE A 39 -20.19 0.69 -22.62
C ILE A 39 -18.85 0.00 -22.88
N LYS A 40 -17.79 0.79 -23.07
CA LYS A 40 -16.45 0.31 -23.38
C LYS A 40 -15.52 0.44 -22.18
N LEU A 41 -14.80 -0.63 -21.85
CA LEU A 41 -13.89 -0.72 -20.71
C LEU A 41 -12.48 -1.01 -21.22
N THR A 42 -11.53 -0.08 -21.01
CA THR A 42 -10.18 -0.20 -21.56
C THR A 42 -9.12 -0.03 -20.46
N ALA A 43 -8.30 -1.04 -20.26
CA ALA A 43 -7.12 -0.99 -19.40
C ALA A 43 -5.84 -1.02 -20.23
N GLY A 44 -4.84 -0.25 -19.83
CA GLY A 44 -3.45 -0.42 -20.25
C GLY A 44 -2.67 -1.34 -19.31
N ASP A 45 -1.36 -1.44 -19.56
CA ASP A 45 -0.40 -2.25 -18.78
C ASP A 45 0.46 -1.40 -17.83
N GLY A 46 0.06 -0.15 -17.61
CA GLY A 46 0.74 0.78 -16.71
C GLY A 46 0.47 0.51 -15.23
N LEU A 47 1.04 1.36 -14.38
CA LEU A 47 0.91 1.26 -12.92
C LEU A 47 -0.03 2.30 -12.32
N SER A 48 -0.38 3.35 -13.07
CA SER A 48 -1.27 4.41 -12.61
C SER A 48 -2.68 3.86 -12.34
N GLU A 49 -3.22 4.19 -11.19
CA GLU A 49 -4.58 3.81 -10.79
C GLU A 49 -5.61 4.91 -11.12
N SER A 50 -5.21 5.93 -11.89
CA SER A 50 -6.12 6.94 -12.42
C SER A 50 -7.07 6.32 -13.43
N PHE A 51 -8.27 6.88 -13.50
CA PHE A 51 -9.27 6.49 -14.50
C PHE A 51 -10.05 7.69 -15.00
N CYS A 52 -10.60 7.55 -16.21
CA CYS A 52 -11.50 8.51 -16.82
C CYS A 52 -12.81 7.81 -17.21
N VAL A 53 -13.92 8.46 -16.93
CA VAL A 53 -15.27 8.04 -17.32
C VAL A 53 -15.85 9.11 -18.25
N ASP A 54 -15.97 8.79 -19.52
CA ASP A 54 -16.57 9.64 -20.53
C ASP A 54 -17.99 9.17 -20.83
N ILE A 55 -18.94 10.11 -20.77
CA ILE A 55 -20.36 9.83 -20.94
C ILE A 55 -20.92 10.81 -21.95
N ASP A 56 -21.52 10.29 -22.98
CA ASP A 56 -22.30 11.05 -23.94
C ASP A 56 -23.65 10.37 -24.25
N ASN A 57 -24.44 10.94 -25.16
CA ASN A 57 -25.75 10.40 -25.50
C ASN A 57 -25.68 9.08 -26.28
N ASN A 58 -24.52 8.68 -26.79
CA ASN A 58 -24.32 7.55 -27.68
C ASN A 58 -23.49 6.43 -27.06
N SER A 59 -22.70 6.74 -25.99
CA SER A 59 -21.76 5.78 -25.41
C SER A 59 -21.33 6.15 -23.99
N ILE A 60 -20.81 5.16 -23.28
CA ILE A 60 -20.02 5.34 -22.07
C ILE A 60 -18.68 4.67 -22.28
N SER A 61 -17.58 5.35 -21.94
CA SER A 61 -16.26 4.71 -21.91
C SER A 61 -15.60 4.90 -20.54
N ILE A 62 -14.96 3.83 -20.05
CA ILE A 62 -14.15 3.87 -18.83
C ILE A 62 -12.75 3.40 -19.21
N ASN A 63 -11.78 4.28 -19.00
CA ASN A 63 -10.42 4.08 -19.43
C ASN A 63 -9.44 4.27 -18.26
N SER A 64 -8.40 3.46 -18.21
CA SER A 64 -7.31 3.58 -17.24
C SER A 64 -5.99 3.08 -17.84
N GLU A 65 -4.88 3.58 -17.33
CA GLU A 65 -3.56 3.06 -17.68
C GLU A 65 -3.27 1.69 -17.07
N SER A 66 -4.06 1.23 -16.08
CA SER A 66 -3.89 -0.06 -15.44
C SER A 66 -5.20 -0.82 -15.28
N GLN A 67 -5.10 -2.15 -15.13
CA GLN A 67 -6.26 -3.01 -14.88
C GLN A 67 -6.95 -2.64 -13.55
N ARG A 68 -6.17 -2.33 -12.51
CA ARG A 68 -6.71 -1.94 -11.20
C ARG A 68 -7.43 -0.60 -11.26
N GLY A 69 -6.85 0.38 -11.93
CA GLY A 69 -7.50 1.67 -12.16
C GLY A 69 -8.80 1.55 -12.97
N LEU A 70 -8.85 0.65 -13.95
CA LEU A 70 -10.10 0.37 -14.67
C LEU A 70 -11.20 -0.15 -13.75
N LEU A 71 -10.90 -1.09 -12.85
CA LEU A 71 -11.87 -1.58 -11.87
C LEU A 71 -12.33 -0.47 -10.92
N TYR A 72 -11.44 0.43 -10.51
CA TYR A 72 -11.83 1.59 -9.71
C TYR A 72 -12.78 2.51 -10.47
N GLY A 73 -12.57 2.70 -11.76
CA GLY A 73 -13.49 3.42 -12.64
C GLY A 73 -14.86 2.75 -12.73
N VAL A 74 -14.89 1.43 -12.90
CA VAL A 74 -16.15 0.64 -12.93
C VAL A 74 -16.93 0.81 -11.62
N TYR A 75 -16.29 0.58 -10.47
CA TYR A 75 -16.98 0.71 -9.19
C TYR A 75 -17.34 2.16 -8.85
N SER A 76 -16.51 3.14 -9.26
CA SER A 76 -16.85 4.55 -9.13
C SER A 76 -18.08 4.92 -9.93
N PHE A 77 -18.22 4.44 -11.16
CA PHE A 77 -19.38 4.65 -12.00
C PHE A 77 -20.65 4.03 -11.35
N LEU A 78 -20.56 2.80 -10.86
CA LEU A 78 -21.65 2.13 -10.15
C LEU A 78 -22.07 2.89 -8.88
N GLU A 79 -21.10 3.42 -8.11
CA GLU A 79 -21.41 4.24 -6.92
C GLU A 79 -22.09 5.56 -7.28
N LYS A 80 -21.73 6.17 -8.42
CA LYS A 80 -22.44 7.36 -8.93
C LYS A 80 -23.85 7.04 -9.40
N LEU A 81 -24.13 5.82 -9.82
CA LEU A 81 -25.48 5.31 -10.07
C LEU A 81 -26.24 4.99 -8.77
N GLY A 82 -25.59 5.07 -7.60
CA GLY A 82 -26.23 4.89 -6.28
C GLY A 82 -25.94 3.56 -5.61
N VAL A 83 -25.17 2.64 -6.22
CA VAL A 83 -24.70 1.41 -5.57
C VAL A 83 -23.83 1.77 -4.36
N ARG A 84 -23.94 1.01 -3.27
CA ARG A 84 -23.04 1.14 -2.12
C ARG A 84 -22.53 -0.24 -1.70
N PHE A 85 -21.23 -0.32 -1.49
CA PHE A 85 -20.51 -1.50 -1.00
C PHE A 85 -20.26 -1.30 0.50
N LEU A 86 -21.18 -1.77 1.35
CA LEU A 86 -21.22 -1.45 2.78
C LEU A 86 -20.32 -2.38 3.59
N ALA A 87 -20.32 -3.67 3.23
CA ALA A 87 -19.46 -4.69 3.80
C ALA A 87 -19.12 -5.75 2.73
N HIS A 88 -18.26 -6.73 3.07
CA HIS A 88 -17.89 -7.81 2.15
C HIS A 88 -19.08 -8.69 1.74
N ASP A 89 -20.14 -8.71 2.56
CA ASP A 89 -21.38 -9.47 2.41
C ASP A 89 -22.64 -8.58 2.36
N GLU A 90 -22.48 -7.25 2.33
CA GLU A 90 -23.60 -6.32 2.32
C GLU A 90 -23.43 -5.22 1.26
N GLU A 91 -24.42 -5.13 0.36
CA GLU A 91 -24.47 -4.15 -0.73
C GLU A 91 -25.85 -3.49 -0.78
N TYR A 92 -25.89 -2.18 -1.04
CA TYR A 92 -27.12 -1.49 -1.39
C TYR A 92 -27.23 -1.33 -2.90
N LEU A 93 -28.30 -1.83 -3.49
CA LEU A 93 -28.57 -1.86 -4.92
C LEU A 93 -29.85 -1.07 -5.24
N PRO A 94 -29.74 0.18 -5.71
CA PRO A 94 -30.89 1.00 -6.07
C PRO A 94 -31.53 0.54 -7.37
N ARG A 95 -32.80 0.91 -7.61
CA ARG A 95 -33.36 0.90 -8.96
C ARG A 95 -33.01 2.17 -9.70
N VAL A 96 -32.43 2.04 -10.90
CA VAL A 96 -31.94 3.17 -11.68
C VAL A 96 -32.63 3.22 -13.03
N ASN A 97 -33.35 4.32 -13.28
CA ASN A 97 -34.10 4.57 -14.53
C ASN A 97 -33.43 5.64 -15.42
N GLU A 98 -32.46 6.38 -14.86
CA GLU A 98 -31.78 7.48 -15.54
C GLU A 98 -30.29 7.51 -15.18
N ILE A 99 -29.46 7.92 -16.13
CA ILE A 99 -28.07 8.25 -15.91
C ILE A 99 -27.95 9.77 -15.85
N ASN A 100 -27.72 10.29 -14.65
CA ASN A 100 -27.52 11.73 -14.41
C ASN A 100 -26.09 11.94 -13.87
N ILE A 101 -25.10 11.58 -14.69
CA ILE A 101 -23.69 11.65 -14.37
C ILE A 101 -22.99 12.34 -15.54
N ASN A 102 -22.16 13.34 -15.26
CA ASN A 102 -21.27 13.97 -16.24
C ASN A 102 -19.97 13.18 -16.34
N SER A 103 -19.23 13.34 -17.43
CA SER A 103 -17.87 12.81 -17.57
C SER A 103 -16.97 13.31 -16.44
N TYR A 104 -16.08 12.45 -15.95
CA TYR A 104 -15.18 12.78 -14.85
C TYR A 104 -13.94 11.87 -14.89
N SER A 105 -12.91 12.31 -14.20
CA SER A 105 -11.72 11.52 -13.91
C SER A 105 -11.43 11.51 -12.42
N SER A 106 -10.69 10.52 -11.96
CA SER A 106 -10.23 10.44 -10.58
C SER A 106 -8.92 9.67 -10.51
N MET A 107 -8.14 9.99 -9.48
CA MET A 107 -6.91 9.31 -9.12
C MET A 107 -6.86 9.17 -7.59
N PRO A 108 -6.44 8.03 -7.05
CA PRO A 108 -6.22 7.92 -5.62
C PRO A 108 -5.12 8.85 -5.11
N ASP A 109 -5.35 9.55 -3.99
CA ASP A 109 -4.35 10.43 -3.37
C ASP A 109 -3.17 9.66 -2.76
N PHE A 110 -3.39 8.41 -2.35
CA PHE A 110 -2.39 7.56 -1.73
C PHE A 110 -2.04 6.36 -2.61
N ALA A 111 -0.76 6.13 -2.83
CA ALA A 111 -0.25 5.02 -3.64
C ALA A 111 -0.49 3.63 -2.98
N TYR A 112 -0.55 3.56 -1.67
CA TYR A 112 -0.86 2.34 -0.93
C TYR A 112 -2.02 2.57 0.02
N ARG A 113 -3.02 1.67 -0.03
CA ARG A 113 -4.24 1.75 0.78
C ARG A 113 -4.55 0.38 1.36
N ASP A 114 -4.66 0.34 2.68
CA ASP A 114 -4.93 -0.89 3.44
C ASP A 114 -5.93 -0.61 4.56
N LEU A 115 -6.70 -1.62 4.92
CA LEU A 115 -7.64 -1.59 6.02
C LEU A 115 -7.39 -2.79 6.95
N TYR A 116 -7.11 -2.50 8.21
CA TYR A 116 -6.92 -3.51 9.26
C TYR A 116 -8.27 -4.02 9.79
N TRP A 117 -9.09 -4.51 8.87
CA TRP A 117 -10.38 -5.09 9.17
C TRP A 117 -10.55 -6.42 8.45
N ARG A 118 -11.17 -7.41 9.12
CA ARG A 118 -11.29 -8.77 8.60
C ARG A 118 -12.02 -8.84 7.25
N GLY A 119 -13.11 -8.06 7.07
CA GLY A 119 -13.85 -8.01 5.82
C GLY A 119 -13.02 -7.49 4.64
N ALA A 120 -12.00 -6.64 4.89
CA ALA A 120 -11.11 -6.14 3.86
C ALA A 120 -10.09 -7.19 3.35
N LEU A 121 -10.06 -8.40 3.91
CA LEU A 121 -9.30 -9.52 3.37
C LEU A 121 -10.01 -10.14 2.16
N ASP A 122 -11.32 -9.96 2.00
CA ASP A 122 -12.04 -10.34 0.78
C ASP A 122 -11.54 -9.50 -0.40
N GLY A 123 -11.00 -10.18 -1.42
CA GLY A 123 -10.37 -9.51 -2.57
C GLY A 123 -11.36 -8.71 -3.40
N ALA A 124 -12.57 -9.20 -3.62
CA ALA A 124 -13.59 -8.51 -4.38
C ALA A 124 -14.07 -7.24 -3.65
N PHE A 125 -14.31 -7.32 -2.34
CA PHE A 125 -14.66 -6.17 -1.53
C PHE A 125 -13.51 -5.16 -1.45
N SER A 126 -12.29 -5.63 -1.29
CA SER A 126 -11.09 -4.80 -1.25
C SER A 126 -10.96 -3.92 -2.51
N VAL A 127 -11.14 -4.50 -3.69
CA VAL A 127 -11.09 -3.75 -4.96
C VAL A 127 -12.26 -2.76 -5.07
N LYS A 128 -13.47 -3.12 -4.64
CA LYS A 128 -14.64 -2.21 -4.57
C LYS A 128 -14.34 -1.00 -3.69
N CYS A 129 -13.65 -1.21 -2.58
CA CYS A 129 -13.19 -0.15 -1.67
C CYS A 129 -11.92 0.58 -2.15
N ARG A 130 -11.41 0.26 -3.34
CA ARG A 130 -10.17 0.82 -3.92
C ARG A 130 -8.93 0.58 -3.07
N LEU A 131 -8.91 -0.50 -2.29
CA LEU A 131 -7.74 -0.95 -1.56
C LEU A 131 -6.82 -1.73 -2.52
N ASN A 132 -5.51 -1.66 -2.26
CA ASN A 132 -4.51 -2.35 -3.08
C ASN A 132 -3.47 -3.11 -2.25
N SER A 133 -3.83 -3.44 -1.02
CA SER A 133 -2.97 -4.09 -0.04
C SER A 133 -2.65 -5.54 -0.40
N THR A 134 -1.43 -5.97 -0.10
CA THR A 134 -0.99 -7.37 -0.12
C THR A 134 -1.84 -8.29 0.76
N ARG A 135 -2.51 -7.74 1.78
CA ARG A 135 -3.32 -8.52 2.73
C ARG A 135 -4.64 -9.00 2.16
N ALA A 136 -5.16 -8.34 1.14
CA ALA A 136 -6.38 -8.75 0.46
C ALA A 136 -6.12 -9.97 -0.43
N TYR A 137 -7.06 -10.91 -0.48
CA TYR A 137 -7.01 -12.07 -1.36
C TYR A 137 -7.42 -11.68 -2.79
N THR A 138 -6.75 -10.69 -3.36
CA THR A 138 -6.95 -10.25 -4.74
C THR A 138 -6.19 -11.14 -5.71
N THR A 139 -6.81 -11.44 -6.82
CA THR A 139 -6.21 -12.21 -7.92
C THR A 139 -5.71 -11.31 -9.04
N LYS A 140 -4.92 -11.84 -9.97
CA LYS A 140 -4.40 -11.06 -11.11
C LYS A 140 -5.51 -10.48 -11.99
N ASP A 141 -6.60 -11.21 -12.19
CA ASP A 141 -7.76 -10.75 -12.96
C ASP A 141 -8.54 -9.64 -12.26
N MET A 142 -8.31 -9.42 -10.96
CA MET A 142 -8.80 -8.27 -10.17
C MET A 142 -7.80 -7.09 -10.13
N GLY A 143 -6.76 -7.09 -10.97
CA GLY A 143 -5.77 -6.02 -11.08
C GLY A 143 -4.59 -6.12 -10.13
N ASP A 144 -4.40 -7.28 -9.46
CA ASP A 144 -3.28 -7.56 -8.53
C ASP A 144 -3.19 -6.56 -7.34
N THR A 145 -2.11 -6.63 -6.56
CA THR A 145 -1.88 -5.81 -5.36
C THR A 145 -0.53 -5.08 -5.42
N VAL A 146 -0.36 -4.06 -4.61
CA VAL A 146 0.97 -3.53 -4.25
C VAL A 146 1.58 -4.43 -3.19
N ARG A 147 2.66 -5.12 -3.52
CA ARG A 147 3.23 -6.19 -2.69
C ARG A 147 4.27 -5.67 -1.73
N PHE A 148 4.04 -5.97 -0.46
CA PHE A 148 5.02 -5.84 0.59
C PHE A 148 5.81 -7.13 0.78
N TYR A 149 7.12 -7.02 0.94
CA TYR A 149 7.98 -8.06 1.50
C TYR A 149 8.26 -7.74 2.96
N ASN A 150 7.99 -8.71 3.85
CA ASN A 150 8.14 -8.54 5.30
C ASN A 150 7.42 -7.28 5.83
N TYR A 151 6.12 -7.39 5.98
CA TYR A 151 5.19 -6.29 6.28
C TYR A 151 5.40 -5.60 7.64
N SER A 152 6.19 -6.16 8.54
CA SER A 152 6.29 -5.74 9.95
C SER A 152 7.74 -5.56 10.39
N HIS A 153 8.06 -6.01 11.61
CA HIS A 153 9.36 -5.95 12.27
C HIS A 153 10.38 -6.85 11.59
N THR A 154 11.56 -6.31 11.26
CA THR A 154 12.56 -7.04 10.46
C THR A 154 13.99 -6.99 11.00
N PHE A 155 14.26 -6.26 12.07
CA PHE A 155 15.62 -6.12 12.56
C PHE A 155 16.24 -7.45 12.98
N ASP A 156 15.49 -8.35 13.64
CA ASP A 156 16.00 -9.68 14.01
C ASP A 156 16.18 -10.61 12.80
N GLU A 157 15.46 -10.38 11.72
CA GLU A 157 15.67 -11.09 10.45
C GLU A 157 16.89 -10.55 9.70
N LEU A 158 17.11 -9.23 9.75
CA LEU A 158 18.28 -8.59 9.14
C LEU A 158 19.57 -8.91 9.91
N ILE A 159 19.54 -8.85 11.23
CA ILE A 159 20.68 -9.15 12.13
C ILE A 159 20.17 -10.09 13.22
N SER A 160 20.33 -11.39 12.98
CA SER A 160 19.88 -12.42 13.92
C SER A 160 20.69 -12.38 15.23
N PRO A 161 20.03 -12.22 16.39
CA PRO A 161 20.74 -12.27 17.69
C PRO A 161 21.41 -13.61 17.95
N ASP A 162 20.86 -14.71 17.44
CA ASP A 162 21.42 -16.05 17.64
C ASP A 162 22.65 -16.29 16.76
N GLU A 163 22.77 -15.61 15.63
CA GLU A 163 23.93 -15.70 14.73
C GLU A 163 25.06 -14.77 15.16
N TYR A 164 24.75 -13.53 15.56
CA TYR A 164 25.76 -12.49 15.70
C TYR A 164 26.06 -12.09 17.14
N PHE A 165 25.17 -12.27 18.12
CA PHE A 165 25.36 -11.62 19.42
C PHE A 165 26.60 -12.08 20.18
N ASP A 166 26.93 -13.36 20.14
CA ASP A 166 28.02 -13.92 20.93
C ASP A 166 29.40 -13.49 20.39
N SER A 167 29.51 -13.19 19.07
CA SER A 167 30.73 -12.72 18.42
C SER A 167 30.78 -11.20 18.24
N HIS A 168 29.59 -10.56 18.06
CA HIS A 168 29.43 -9.15 17.72
C HIS A 168 28.33 -8.48 18.57
N PRO A 169 28.47 -8.42 19.89
CA PRO A 169 27.48 -7.79 20.75
C PRO A 169 27.25 -6.31 20.41
N GLU A 170 28.25 -5.62 19.81
CA GLU A 170 28.17 -4.22 19.37
C GLU A 170 27.19 -3.99 18.20
N TYR A 171 26.72 -5.03 17.52
CA TYR A 171 25.69 -4.92 16.49
C TYR A 171 24.29 -4.63 17.07
N PHE A 172 24.11 -4.94 18.36
CA PHE A 172 22.83 -4.81 19.05
C PHE A 172 22.79 -3.55 19.92
N SER A 173 21.58 -3.10 20.26
CA SER A 173 21.41 -1.89 21.05
C SER A 173 22.11 -1.96 22.40
N TYR A 174 22.83 -0.88 22.74
CA TYR A 174 23.29 -0.61 24.07
C TYR A 174 22.16 0.10 24.81
N PHE A 175 21.58 -0.56 25.80
CA PHE A 175 20.41 -0.07 26.53
C PHE A 175 20.52 -0.49 28.00
N ASN A 176 20.22 0.43 28.91
CA ASN A 176 20.36 0.19 30.36
C ASN A 176 21.77 -0.34 30.75
N GLY A 177 22.82 0.25 30.21
CA GLY A 177 24.21 -0.03 30.59
C GLY A 177 24.83 -1.30 30.01
N LYS A 178 24.14 -2.02 29.09
CA LYS A 178 24.67 -3.23 28.46
C LYS A 178 24.13 -3.45 27.04
N ARG A 179 24.83 -4.27 26.26
CA ARG A 179 24.31 -4.79 25.00
C ARG A 179 23.21 -5.84 25.26
N GLN A 180 22.16 -5.82 24.46
CA GLN A 180 20.98 -6.64 24.66
C GLN A 180 20.86 -7.70 23.59
N LYS A 181 20.87 -9.01 23.94
CA LYS A 181 20.62 -10.13 23.01
C LYS A 181 19.14 -10.29 22.71
N LYS A 182 18.30 -10.18 23.74
CA LYS A 182 16.83 -10.35 23.62
C LYS A 182 16.12 -9.02 23.85
N HIS A 183 14.95 -8.88 23.24
CA HIS A 183 14.14 -7.68 23.38
C HIS A 183 14.92 -6.42 23.02
N SER A 184 15.62 -6.50 21.92
CA SER A 184 16.64 -5.53 21.51
C SER A 184 16.29 -4.89 20.17
N GLN A 185 17.00 -3.81 19.88
CA GLN A 185 17.13 -3.23 18.56
C GLN A 185 18.53 -3.47 18.03
N ILE A 186 18.80 -3.14 16.78
CA ILE A 186 20.16 -3.10 16.23
C ILE A 186 20.85 -1.75 16.52
N CYS A 187 22.16 -1.70 16.49
CA CYS A 187 22.93 -0.46 16.57
C CYS A 187 23.02 0.18 15.17
N MET A 188 22.11 1.09 14.87
CA MET A 188 21.95 1.71 13.54
C MET A 188 23.09 2.65 13.13
N THR A 189 24.01 2.99 14.05
CA THR A 189 25.24 3.74 13.74
C THR A 189 26.47 2.87 13.54
N ASN A 190 26.33 1.55 13.64
CA ASN A 190 27.39 0.61 13.36
C ASN A 190 27.49 0.40 11.83
N PRO A 191 28.66 0.67 11.19
CA PRO A 191 28.79 0.58 9.73
C PRO A 191 28.70 -0.86 9.18
N GLU A 192 29.12 -1.86 9.98
CA GLU A 192 29.02 -3.27 9.59
C GLU A 192 27.56 -3.73 9.58
N VAL A 193 26.77 -3.31 10.59
CA VAL A 193 25.33 -3.55 10.62
C VAL A 193 24.63 -2.94 9.40
N LEU A 194 24.98 -1.70 9.04
CA LEU A 194 24.44 -1.06 7.83
C LEU A 194 24.79 -1.86 6.57
N ASN A 195 26.04 -2.31 6.44
CA ASN A 195 26.48 -3.08 5.28
C ASN A 195 25.75 -4.44 5.19
N ILE A 196 25.64 -5.18 6.30
CA ILE A 196 24.94 -6.47 6.33
C ILE A 196 23.47 -6.29 5.96
N CYS A 197 22.80 -5.31 6.57
CA CYS A 197 21.38 -5.02 6.29
C CYS A 197 21.16 -4.62 4.83
N THR A 198 22.02 -3.76 4.28
CA THR A 198 21.93 -3.34 2.87
C THR A 198 22.05 -4.53 1.94
N ASN A 199 23.05 -5.41 2.15
CA ASN A 199 23.25 -6.59 1.31
C ASN A 199 22.07 -7.58 1.42
N LYS A 200 21.50 -7.77 2.61
CA LYS A 200 20.31 -8.61 2.80
C LYS A 200 19.08 -8.02 2.09
N VAL A 201 18.86 -6.72 2.18
CA VAL A 201 17.75 -6.06 1.49
C VAL A 201 17.90 -6.18 -0.02
N LEU A 202 19.08 -5.94 -0.58
CA LEU A 202 19.34 -6.14 -2.01
C LEU A 202 19.07 -7.60 -2.42
N LYS A 203 19.51 -8.57 -1.60
CA LYS A 203 19.20 -9.97 -1.84
C LYS A 203 17.69 -10.24 -1.82
N TRP A 204 16.96 -9.73 -0.83
CA TRP A 204 15.51 -9.86 -0.78
C TRP A 204 14.82 -9.32 -2.04
N MET A 205 15.29 -8.18 -2.55
CA MET A 205 14.73 -7.57 -3.78
C MET A 205 15.00 -8.43 -5.01
N ARG A 206 16.21 -8.99 -5.16
CA ARG A 206 16.57 -9.89 -6.26
C ARG A 206 15.76 -11.19 -6.22
N ASP A 207 15.58 -11.75 -5.03
CA ASP A 207 14.84 -13.00 -4.82
C ASP A 207 13.32 -12.80 -4.96
N ASN A 208 12.82 -11.56 -4.82
CA ASN A 208 11.39 -11.22 -4.81
C ASN A 208 11.04 -10.06 -5.77
N PRO A 209 11.27 -10.21 -7.09
CA PRO A 209 11.17 -9.12 -8.06
C PRO A 209 9.75 -8.56 -8.24
N ASN A 210 8.72 -9.28 -7.77
CA ASN A 210 7.33 -8.86 -7.85
C ASN A 210 6.88 -8.02 -6.64
N HIS A 211 7.77 -7.73 -5.67
CA HIS A 211 7.46 -6.90 -4.52
C HIS A 211 7.94 -5.46 -4.76
N GLN A 212 7.12 -4.49 -4.39
CA GLN A 212 7.41 -3.06 -4.57
C GLN A 212 7.94 -2.41 -3.30
N ILE A 213 7.56 -2.93 -2.13
CA ILE A 213 7.89 -2.33 -0.82
C ILE A 213 8.56 -3.37 0.05
N PHE A 214 9.70 -3.00 0.65
CA PHE A 214 10.49 -3.85 1.53
C PHE A 214 10.60 -3.22 2.92
N SER A 215 10.28 -3.98 3.96
CA SER A 215 10.32 -3.46 5.33
C SER A 215 11.72 -3.55 5.92
N VAL A 216 12.20 -2.43 6.44
CA VAL A 216 13.39 -2.30 7.28
C VAL A 216 12.95 -1.56 8.53
N ALA A 217 12.48 -2.29 9.52
CA ALA A 217 11.77 -1.73 10.65
C ALA A 217 12.20 -2.34 11.98
N GLN A 218 12.21 -1.48 13.00
CA GLN A 218 12.56 -1.86 14.37
C GLN A 218 11.71 -3.01 14.90
N ASN A 219 12.29 -3.76 15.84
CA ASN A 219 11.60 -4.81 16.57
C ASN A 219 10.52 -4.23 17.51
N ASP A 220 9.56 -5.06 17.89
CA ASP A 220 8.44 -4.67 18.76
C ASP A 220 8.88 -4.56 20.23
N TRP A 221 9.89 -3.72 20.46
CA TRP A 221 10.46 -3.49 21.80
C TRP A 221 10.85 -2.04 22.00
N TYR A 222 10.75 -1.58 23.26
CA TYR A 222 11.33 -0.31 23.70
C TYR A 222 12.86 -0.38 23.72
N GLY A 223 13.51 0.77 23.74
CA GLY A 223 14.93 0.87 23.97
C GLY A 223 15.75 0.90 22.68
N GLY A 224 15.74 2.03 22.02
CA GLY A 224 16.73 2.35 20.99
C GLY A 224 18.15 2.28 21.56
N CYS A 225 19.16 2.24 20.67
CA CYS A 225 20.55 2.17 21.08
C CYS A 225 21.00 3.49 21.75
N GLU A 226 21.54 3.40 22.96
CA GLU A 226 22.08 4.51 23.74
C GLU A 226 23.62 4.59 23.69
N CYS A 227 24.28 3.92 22.74
CA CYS A 227 25.72 4.12 22.58
C CYS A 227 26.04 5.56 22.19
N ASP A 228 27.26 6.02 22.41
CA ASP A 228 27.66 7.43 22.24
C ASP A 228 27.29 8.01 20.87
N ASN A 229 27.45 7.24 19.80
CA ASN A 229 27.12 7.66 18.45
C ASN A 229 25.61 7.83 18.24
N CYS A 230 24.80 6.84 18.62
CA CYS A 230 23.34 6.93 18.53
C CYS A 230 22.81 8.07 19.39
N LYS A 231 23.21 8.11 20.67
CA LYS A 231 22.78 9.13 21.61
C LYS A 231 23.12 10.56 21.18
N ARG A 232 24.30 10.76 20.59
CA ARG A 232 24.73 12.07 20.04
C ARG A 232 23.81 12.56 18.92
N ILE A 233 23.45 11.67 18.00
CA ILE A 233 22.57 11.98 16.86
C ILE A 233 21.15 12.27 17.38
N ASP A 234 20.60 11.36 18.18
CA ASP A 234 19.23 11.44 18.69
C ASP A 234 19.04 12.67 19.60
N LYS A 235 20.05 13.01 20.42
CA LYS A 235 20.02 14.23 21.24
C LYS A 235 20.02 15.49 20.38
N LYS A 236 20.84 15.56 19.34
CA LYS A 236 20.89 16.69 18.40
C LYS A 236 19.53 16.89 17.71
N GLU A 237 18.93 15.84 17.26
CA GLU A 237 17.67 15.84 16.51
C GLU A 237 16.42 15.83 17.43
N GLY A 238 16.59 15.59 18.72
CA GLY A 238 15.52 15.58 19.71
C GLY A 238 14.57 14.39 19.59
N SER A 239 14.98 13.31 18.91
CA SER A 239 14.21 12.09 18.72
C SER A 239 15.09 10.89 18.39
N GLN A 240 14.74 9.71 18.90
CA GLN A 240 15.35 8.42 18.54
C GLN A 240 15.01 7.94 17.12
N SER A 241 14.04 8.56 16.46
CA SER A 241 13.80 8.32 15.03
C SER A 241 14.93 8.84 14.14
N ALA A 242 15.81 9.71 14.65
CA ALA A 242 16.91 10.28 13.88
C ALA A 242 17.87 9.22 13.37
N THR A 243 18.36 8.35 14.26
CA THR A 243 19.22 7.23 13.87
C THR A 243 18.51 6.25 12.96
N LEU A 244 17.23 5.98 13.18
CA LEU A 244 16.43 5.10 12.31
C LEU A 244 16.32 5.67 10.88
N ILE A 245 15.95 6.94 10.74
CA ILE A 245 15.77 7.55 9.41
C ILE A 245 17.09 7.66 8.67
N LEU A 246 18.20 7.98 9.35
CA LEU A 246 19.53 7.98 8.73
C LEU A 246 19.90 6.59 8.21
N PHE A 247 19.68 5.56 9.02
CA PHE A 247 19.95 4.17 8.66
C PHE A 247 19.13 3.71 7.46
N VAL A 248 17.83 3.97 7.48
CA VAL A 248 16.91 3.61 6.40
C VAL A 248 17.19 4.41 5.14
N ASN A 249 17.54 5.70 5.25
CA ASN A 249 17.96 6.54 4.14
C ASN A 249 19.22 5.97 3.45
N ALA A 250 20.21 5.52 4.22
CA ALA A 250 21.43 4.94 3.66
C ALA A 250 21.13 3.66 2.86
N ILE A 251 20.25 2.80 3.36
CA ILE A 251 19.79 1.61 2.62
C ILE A 251 19.01 2.04 1.37
N ALA A 252 18.10 3.02 1.50
CA ALA A 252 17.30 3.53 0.39
C ALA A 252 18.15 4.16 -0.73
N ASP A 253 19.23 4.85 -0.37
CA ASP A 253 20.19 5.39 -1.32
C ASP A 253 20.95 4.24 -2.05
N ALA A 254 21.37 3.21 -1.32
CA ALA A 254 22.11 2.08 -1.87
C ALA A 254 21.30 1.21 -2.85
N ILE A 255 19.99 1.07 -2.63
CA ILE A 255 19.13 0.27 -3.53
C ILE A 255 18.71 1.01 -4.79
N LYS A 256 18.78 2.35 -4.81
CA LYS A 256 18.16 3.20 -5.83
C LYS A 256 18.67 2.96 -7.25
N GLU A 257 19.93 2.61 -7.39
CA GLU A 257 20.56 2.36 -8.69
C GLU A 257 20.02 1.06 -9.33
N GLU A 258 19.94 -0.02 -8.56
CA GLU A 258 19.49 -1.33 -9.05
C GLU A 258 17.95 -1.45 -9.06
N PHE A 259 17.27 -0.80 -8.10
CA PHE A 259 15.82 -0.89 -7.88
C PHE A 259 15.14 0.49 -7.77
N PRO A 260 15.15 1.31 -8.84
CA PRO A 260 14.69 2.71 -8.79
C PRO A 260 13.21 2.87 -8.43
N ASN A 261 12.38 1.86 -8.66
CA ASN A 261 10.94 1.90 -8.40
C ASN A 261 10.54 1.31 -7.05
N ASN A 262 11.47 0.67 -6.33
CA ASN A 262 11.17 0.03 -5.06
C ASN A 262 11.26 1.03 -3.90
N LYS A 263 10.50 0.74 -2.84
CA LYS A 263 10.43 1.58 -1.63
C LYS A 263 10.93 0.78 -0.43
N ILE A 264 11.60 1.48 0.49
CA ILE A 264 11.90 0.98 1.83
C ILE A 264 10.84 1.48 2.80
N HIS A 265 10.24 0.59 3.55
CA HIS A 265 9.26 0.91 4.58
C HIS A 265 9.91 0.81 5.96
N THR A 266 9.54 1.73 6.86
CA THR A 266 9.88 1.66 8.28
C THR A 266 8.75 2.24 9.14
N PHE A 267 8.85 2.08 10.48
CA PHE A 267 7.84 2.57 11.41
C PHE A 267 8.23 3.89 12.08
N ALA A 268 7.23 4.75 12.31
CA ALA A 268 7.22 5.73 13.40
C ALA A 268 6.38 5.13 14.54
N TYR A 269 7.04 4.45 15.50
CA TYR A 269 6.41 3.60 16.50
C TYR A 269 7.18 3.61 17.80
N LEU A 270 6.49 3.65 18.94
CA LEU A 270 7.10 3.70 20.26
C LEU A 270 8.15 4.83 20.36
N HIS A 271 9.40 4.47 20.66
CA HIS A 271 10.52 5.41 20.85
C HIS A 271 10.90 6.20 19.58
N THR A 272 10.52 5.72 18.39
CA THR A 272 10.79 6.41 17.09
C THR A 272 9.58 7.18 16.56
N ARG A 273 8.48 7.32 17.31
CA ARG A 273 7.26 7.98 16.85
C ARG A 273 7.43 9.48 16.62
N LYS A 274 8.22 10.13 17.45
CA LYS A 274 8.49 11.56 17.33
C LYS A 274 9.42 11.81 16.14
N ALA A 275 9.05 12.74 15.25
CA ALA A 275 9.89 13.12 14.12
C ALA A 275 11.18 13.82 14.59
N PRO A 276 12.32 13.64 13.86
CA PRO A 276 13.54 14.40 14.12
C PRO A 276 13.38 15.84 13.63
N LYS A 277 14.29 16.74 14.04
CA LYS A 277 14.19 18.18 13.73
C LYS A 277 14.55 18.51 12.28
N THR A 278 15.60 17.90 11.75
CA THR A 278 16.19 18.29 10.46
C THR A 278 16.36 17.12 9.48
N ILE A 279 16.39 15.88 9.96
CA ILE A 279 16.56 14.70 9.12
C ILE A 279 15.25 14.37 8.43
N VAL A 280 15.29 14.27 7.10
CA VAL A 280 14.13 13.98 6.24
C VAL A 280 14.27 12.60 5.59
N PRO A 281 13.20 11.82 5.49
CA PRO A 281 13.20 10.58 4.71
C PRO A 281 13.51 10.84 3.23
N ARG A 282 14.15 9.88 2.54
CA ARG A 282 14.30 9.90 1.08
C ARG A 282 12.95 9.67 0.38
N ASP A 283 12.86 10.06 -0.88
CA ASP A 283 11.63 9.92 -1.70
C ASP A 283 11.19 8.45 -1.88
N ASN A 284 12.14 7.51 -1.76
CA ASN A 284 11.88 6.08 -1.80
C ASN A 284 11.75 5.44 -0.40
N VAL A 285 11.54 6.23 0.65
CA VAL A 285 11.27 5.77 2.02
C VAL A 285 9.81 6.06 2.38
N ILE A 286 9.13 5.04 2.91
CA ILE A 286 7.76 5.15 3.44
C ILE A 286 7.82 5.05 4.97
N ILE A 287 7.33 6.09 5.65
CA ILE A 287 7.17 6.08 7.10
C ILE A 287 5.74 5.70 7.45
N ARG A 288 5.58 4.60 8.17
CA ARG A 288 4.29 4.17 8.70
C ARG A 288 4.12 4.68 10.14
N LEU A 289 3.27 5.66 10.31
CA LEU A 289 2.89 6.12 11.65
C LEU A 289 1.97 5.10 12.33
N CYS A 290 2.38 4.62 13.49
CA CYS A 290 1.60 3.71 14.33
C CYS A 290 0.99 4.50 15.51
N PRO A 291 -0.32 4.84 15.47
CA PRO A 291 -0.95 5.71 16.46
C PRO A 291 -1.53 4.93 17.65
N ILE A 292 -0.89 3.83 18.07
CA ILE A 292 -1.39 2.94 19.13
C ILE A 292 -1.52 3.65 20.50
N GLU A 293 -0.65 4.65 20.74
CA GLU A 293 -0.63 5.41 21.98
C GLU A 293 -1.52 6.66 21.92
N CYS A 294 -2.19 6.91 20.79
CA CYS A 294 -3.11 8.04 20.65
C CYS A 294 -4.43 7.76 21.36
N CYS A 295 -4.96 8.76 22.02
CA CYS A 295 -6.35 8.72 22.44
C CYS A 295 -7.26 8.75 21.20
N LYS A 296 -8.14 7.75 21.09
CA LYS A 296 -9.10 7.64 20.00
C LYS A 296 -10.52 8.04 20.39
N SER A 297 -10.70 8.43 21.65
CA SER A 297 -12.01 8.83 22.21
C SER A 297 -12.16 10.33 22.39
N HIS A 298 -11.06 11.09 22.36
CA HIS A 298 -11.07 12.55 22.51
C HIS A 298 -10.25 13.19 21.38
N PRO A 299 -10.63 14.41 20.96
CA PRO A 299 -9.90 15.17 19.94
C PRO A 299 -8.49 15.55 20.38
#